data_f708da9909872b783d6d51725b8f808f
#
_entry.id   f708da9909872b783d6d51725b8f808f
#
_cell.length_a   1.000
_cell.length_b   1.000
_cell.length_c   1.000
_cell.angle_alpha   90.00
_cell.angle_beta   90.00
_cell.angle_gamma   90.00
#
_symmetry.space_group_name_H-M   'P 1'
#
loop_
_entity.id
_entity.type
_entity.pdbx_description
1 polymer ?
#
loop_
_entity_poly.entity_id
_entity_poly.type
_entity_poly.pdbx_seq_one_letter_code
_entity_poly.pdbx_strand_id
1 'polypeptide(L)'
;QRYDFPVSGVVSFKELADKMEQDVQTKVICLEKTHPDARIRQLFHMSPEDEIWLVQRVRIIDHEAVILDTDILDASIIPELNEEILEQSLYSYIEDTLHLKIAYAEKEITCQNVSGLDTKVLDMKQYDMVVNVESCSYLDDARIFQYTNARHRPDKFRFKDFARRVKLA
;
A
#
# COMPACT_ATOMS: atom_id res chain seq x y z
N GLN A 1 -10.95 -6.02 17.42
CA GLN A 1 -11.81 -5.69 16.28
C GLN A 1 -11.01 -5.83 14.99
N ARG A 2 -11.59 -6.46 13.98
CA ARG A 2 -10.98 -6.60 12.65
C ARG A 2 -11.44 -5.47 11.74
N TYR A 3 -10.60 -5.10 10.78
CA TYR A 3 -10.89 -4.05 9.81
C TYR A 3 -11.22 -4.67 8.45
N ASP A 4 -12.25 -4.15 7.80
CA ASP A 4 -12.61 -4.54 6.43
C ASP A 4 -11.73 -3.75 5.45
N PHE A 5 -10.92 -4.47 4.67
CA PHE A 5 -10.13 -3.86 3.61
C PHE A 5 -10.83 -4.05 2.27
N PRO A 6 -11.08 -2.97 1.53
CA PRO A 6 -11.75 -3.05 0.24
C PRO A 6 -10.80 -3.61 -0.82
N VAL A 7 -10.81 -4.91 -1.01
CA VAL A 7 -9.99 -5.56 -2.05
C VAL A 7 -10.59 -5.36 -3.44
N SER A 8 -11.89 -5.22 -3.54
CA SER A 8 -12.61 -5.04 -4.80
C SER A 8 -12.69 -3.60 -5.30
N GLY A 9 -12.06 -2.64 -4.60
CA GLY A 9 -12.02 -1.23 -4.99
C GLY A 9 -10.66 -0.60 -4.76
N VAL A 10 -10.38 0.50 -5.44
CA VAL A 10 -9.18 1.31 -5.22
C VAL A 10 -9.54 2.43 -4.26
N VAL A 11 -9.14 2.29 -3.01
CA VAL A 11 -9.45 3.24 -1.92
C VAL A 11 -8.15 3.56 -1.20
N SER A 12 -7.92 4.83 -0.89
CA SER A 12 -6.76 5.23 -0.09
C SER A 12 -6.91 4.79 1.37
N PHE A 13 -5.78 4.58 2.05
CA PHE A 13 -5.81 4.30 3.48
C PHE A 13 -6.45 5.46 4.27
N LYS A 14 -6.26 6.70 3.85
CA LYS A 14 -6.89 7.88 4.46
C LYS A 14 -8.41 7.83 4.38
N GLU A 15 -8.98 7.49 3.21
CA GLU A 15 -10.42 7.33 3.04
C GLU A 15 -10.98 6.20 3.92
N LEU A 16 -10.22 5.12 4.07
CA LEU A 16 -10.56 4.03 4.97
C LEU A 16 -10.49 4.46 6.43
N ALA A 17 -9.42 5.14 6.82
CA ALA A 17 -9.20 5.63 8.18
C ALA A 17 -10.29 6.62 8.62
N ASP A 18 -10.73 7.50 7.72
CA ASP A 18 -11.79 8.48 8.00
C ASP A 18 -13.15 7.83 8.31
N LYS A 19 -13.34 6.57 7.88
CA LYS A 19 -14.53 5.77 8.17
C LYS A 19 -14.40 4.90 9.42
N MET A 20 -13.20 4.80 9.98
CA MET A 20 -12.96 4.06 11.22
C MET A 20 -13.31 4.92 12.44
N GLU A 21 -13.87 4.28 13.45
CA GLU A 21 -14.11 4.92 14.76
C GLU A 21 -12.86 4.86 15.68
N GLN A 22 -11.79 4.24 15.19
CA GLN A 22 -10.54 4.05 15.93
C GLN A 22 -9.57 5.20 15.73
N ASP A 23 -8.65 5.36 16.67
CA ASP A 23 -7.49 6.24 16.52
C ASP A 23 -6.53 5.61 15.50
N VAL A 24 -6.26 6.33 14.42
CA VAL A 24 -5.39 5.88 13.35
C VAL A 24 -4.28 6.90 13.11
N GLN A 25 -3.04 6.42 13.20
CA GLN A 25 -1.85 7.22 12.94
C GLN A 25 -0.98 6.57 11.86
N THR A 26 -0.27 7.38 11.11
CA THR A 26 0.71 6.93 10.11
C THR A 26 2.07 7.48 10.48
N LYS A 27 3.06 6.59 10.55
CA LYS A 27 4.46 6.95 10.77
C LYS A 27 5.28 6.59 9.53
N VAL A 28 5.95 7.56 8.95
CA VAL A 28 6.91 7.32 7.86
C VAL A 28 8.22 6.82 8.47
N ILE A 29 8.67 5.65 8.06
CA ILE A 29 9.91 5.06 8.54
C ILE A 29 11.02 5.01 7.46
N CYS A 30 10.64 5.18 6.19
CA CYS A 30 11.58 5.30 5.07
C CYS A 30 10.97 6.18 3.98
N LEU A 31 11.75 7.10 3.48
CA LEU A 31 11.46 7.89 2.29
C LEU A 31 12.79 8.10 1.55
N GLU A 32 12.94 7.44 0.42
CA GLU A 32 14.20 7.44 -0.34
C GLU A 32 13.92 7.50 -1.83
N LYS A 33 14.65 8.36 -2.55
CA LYS A 33 14.69 8.33 -4.01
C LYS A 33 15.88 7.48 -4.42
N THR A 34 15.64 6.43 -5.21
CA THR A 34 16.66 5.45 -5.58
C THR A 34 16.38 4.89 -6.98
N HIS A 35 17.19 3.93 -7.41
CA HIS A 35 17.04 3.25 -8.69
C HIS A 35 16.29 1.92 -8.53
N PRO A 36 15.48 1.53 -9.53
CA PRO A 36 14.71 0.30 -9.47
C PRO A 36 15.61 -0.95 -9.57
N ASP A 37 15.27 -1.97 -8.79
CA ASP A 37 15.85 -3.30 -8.96
C ASP A 37 15.32 -4.00 -10.23
N ALA A 38 15.83 -5.19 -10.54
CA ALA A 38 15.45 -5.91 -11.75
C ALA A 38 13.95 -6.23 -11.84
N ARG A 39 13.32 -6.56 -10.70
CA ARG A 39 11.88 -6.86 -10.62
C ARG A 39 11.04 -5.62 -10.92
N ILE A 40 11.38 -4.51 -10.32
CA ILE A 40 10.66 -3.24 -10.51
C ILE A 40 10.87 -2.69 -11.92
N ARG A 41 12.09 -2.80 -12.47
CA ARG A 41 12.33 -2.43 -13.87
C ARG A 41 11.43 -3.19 -14.84
N GLN A 42 11.30 -4.48 -14.63
CA GLN A 42 10.41 -5.31 -15.44
C GLN A 42 8.95 -4.93 -15.28
N LEU A 43 8.51 -4.71 -14.04
CA LEU A 43 7.12 -4.38 -13.72
C LEU A 43 6.70 -3.01 -14.26
N PHE A 44 7.56 -2.00 -14.15
CA PHE A 44 7.28 -0.62 -14.54
C PHE A 44 7.79 -0.26 -15.94
N HIS A 45 8.43 -1.21 -16.65
CA HIS A 45 9.09 -0.97 -17.94
C HIS A 45 10.16 0.13 -17.87
N MET A 46 10.96 0.11 -16.81
CA MET A 46 12.00 1.09 -16.51
C MET A 46 13.39 0.62 -16.94
N SER A 47 14.26 1.60 -17.20
CA SER A 47 15.70 1.39 -17.34
C SER A 47 16.42 1.45 -15.98
N PRO A 48 17.71 0.99 -15.91
CA PRO A 48 18.47 1.07 -14.67
C PRO A 48 18.72 2.48 -14.14
N GLU A 49 18.69 3.48 -15.02
CA GLU A 49 18.94 4.90 -14.70
C GLU A 49 17.68 5.63 -14.23
N ASP A 50 16.51 5.04 -14.46
CA ASP A 50 15.25 5.63 -13.98
C ASP A 50 15.21 5.68 -12.45
N GLU A 51 14.43 6.60 -11.92
CA GLU A 51 14.31 6.78 -10.47
C GLU A 51 12.93 6.40 -9.96
N ILE A 52 12.92 5.85 -8.76
CA ILE A 52 11.74 5.52 -8.00
C ILE A 52 11.81 6.14 -6.61
N TRP A 53 10.64 6.31 -5.99
CA TRP A 53 10.53 6.51 -4.55
C TRP A 53 10.32 5.17 -3.87
N LEU A 54 11.12 4.89 -2.84
CA LEU A 54 10.87 3.84 -1.86
C LEU A 54 10.30 4.49 -0.61
N VAL A 55 9.08 4.10 -0.25
CA VAL A 55 8.35 4.65 0.89
C VAL A 55 7.93 3.51 1.79
N GLN A 56 8.22 3.61 3.09
CA GLN A 56 7.70 2.68 4.08
C GLN A 56 6.98 3.45 5.18
N ARG A 57 5.76 3.00 5.47
CA ARG A 57 4.90 3.61 6.49
C ARG A 57 4.35 2.54 7.41
N VAL A 58 4.31 2.82 8.69
CA VAL A 58 3.65 1.98 9.68
C VAL A 58 2.32 2.60 10.05
N ARG A 59 1.25 1.80 10.00
CA ARG A 59 -0.08 2.22 10.43
C ARG A 59 -0.31 1.75 11.86
N ILE A 60 -0.60 2.72 12.72
CA ILE A 60 -0.85 2.50 14.14
C ILE A 60 -2.33 2.70 14.37
N ILE A 61 -3.02 1.66 14.81
CA ILE A 61 -4.47 1.66 15.03
C ILE A 61 -4.72 1.29 16.48
N ASP A 62 -5.41 2.16 17.22
CA ASP A 62 -5.63 2.05 18.66
C ASP A 62 -4.32 1.78 19.43
N HIS A 63 -3.28 2.56 19.12
CA HIS A 63 -1.94 2.49 19.75
C HIS A 63 -1.14 1.22 19.43
N GLU A 64 -1.58 0.39 18.51
CA GLU A 64 -0.84 -0.79 18.05
C GLU A 64 -0.36 -0.62 16.60
N ALA A 65 0.91 -0.87 16.36
CA ALA A 65 1.49 -0.89 15.01
C ALA A 65 1.12 -2.23 14.34
N VAL A 66 0.21 -2.19 13.37
CA VAL A 66 -0.43 -3.40 12.83
C VAL A 66 -0.30 -3.58 11.32
N ILE A 67 0.14 -2.55 10.58
CA ILE A 67 0.33 -2.61 9.13
C ILE A 67 1.67 -1.97 8.78
N LEU A 68 2.46 -2.68 7.96
CA LEU A 68 3.64 -2.14 7.30
C LEU A 68 3.35 -2.01 5.81
N ASP A 69 3.25 -0.78 5.33
CA ASP A 69 3.11 -0.46 3.92
C ASP A 69 4.46 -0.14 3.30
N THR A 70 4.80 -0.83 2.23
CA THR A 70 5.94 -0.50 1.38
C THR A 70 5.43 -0.11 0.00
N ASP A 71 5.68 1.13 -0.41
CA ASP A 71 5.29 1.65 -1.71
C ASP A 71 6.53 1.91 -2.56
N ILE A 72 6.44 1.55 -3.83
CA ILE A 72 7.39 1.94 -4.87
C ILE A 72 6.63 2.77 -5.89
N LEU A 73 7.10 3.98 -6.12
CA LEU A 73 6.43 4.98 -6.95
C LEU A 73 7.37 5.42 -8.08
N ASP A 74 6.82 5.58 -9.28
CA ASP A 74 7.57 6.12 -10.41
C ASP A 74 7.86 7.60 -10.19
N ALA A 75 9.14 7.97 -10.01
CA ALA A 75 9.54 9.34 -9.74
C ALA A 75 9.37 10.28 -10.95
N SER A 76 9.24 9.75 -12.16
CA SER A 76 8.92 10.56 -13.33
C SER A 76 7.45 11.03 -13.35
N ILE A 77 6.58 10.25 -12.73
CA ILE A 77 5.14 10.58 -12.58
C ILE A 77 4.90 11.38 -11.31
N ILE A 78 5.60 11.03 -10.23
CA ILE A 78 5.49 11.69 -8.92
C ILE A 78 6.84 12.33 -8.60
N PRO A 79 7.07 13.58 -9.03
CA PRO A 79 8.41 14.18 -8.99
C PRO A 79 8.88 14.55 -7.59
N GLU A 80 7.95 14.84 -6.70
CA GLU A 80 8.27 15.29 -5.32
C GLU A 80 7.42 14.57 -4.29
N LEU A 81 8.06 14.11 -3.22
CA LEU A 81 7.43 13.59 -2.02
C LEU A 81 8.14 14.11 -0.78
N ASN A 82 7.38 14.26 0.30
CA ASN A 82 7.89 14.56 1.63
C ASN A 82 7.04 13.82 2.70
N GLU A 83 7.50 13.84 3.94
CA GLU A 83 6.80 13.16 5.04
C GLU A 83 5.39 13.71 5.25
N GLU A 84 5.19 15.02 5.12
CA GLU A 84 3.88 15.64 5.32
C GLU A 84 2.84 15.09 4.34
N ILE A 85 3.17 15.00 3.05
CA ILE A 85 2.31 14.41 2.02
C ILE A 85 1.96 12.95 2.39
N LEU A 86 2.97 12.17 2.81
CA LEU A 86 2.82 10.76 3.11
C LEU A 86 2.03 10.49 4.40
N GLU A 87 2.12 11.37 5.39
CA GLU A 87 1.34 11.28 6.63
C GLU A 87 -0.12 11.67 6.41
N GLN A 88 -0.38 12.59 5.50
CA GLN A 88 -1.74 13.02 5.16
C GLN A 88 -2.42 12.05 4.20
N SER A 89 -2.17 12.17 2.91
CA SER A 89 -2.71 11.26 1.89
C SER A 89 -1.93 11.36 0.59
N LEU A 90 -1.27 10.27 0.24
CA LEU A 90 -0.58 10.16 -1.06
C LEU A 90 -1.56 10.29 -2.24
N TYR A 91 -2.73 9.66 -2.15
CA TYR A 91 -3.72 9.70 -3.24
C TYR A 91 -4.33 11.09 -3.43
N SER A 92 -4.59 11.83 -2.36
CA SER A 92 -5.03 13.21 -2.47
C SER A 92 -3.97 14.10 -3.15
N TYR A 93 -2.70 13.89 -2.84
CA TYR A 93 -1.61 14.59 -3.51
C TYR A 93 -1.57 14.26 -5.02
N ILE A 94 -1.68 13.00 -5.38
CA ILE A 94 -1.67 12.55 -6.78
C ILE A 94 -2.87 13.13 -7.55
N GLU A 95 -4.05 13.09 -6.98
CA GLU A 95 -5.29 13.51 -7.65
C GLU A 95 -5.52 15.02 -7.59
N ASP A 96 -5.34 15.63 -6.42
CA ASP A 96 -5.69 17.04 -6.20
C ASP A 96 -4.56 18.01 -6.55
N THR A 97 -3.30 17.61 -6.34
CA THR A 97 -2.13 18.45 -6.61
C THR A 97 -1.51 18.18 -7.97
N LEU A 98 -1.29 16.91 -8.31
CA LEU A 98 -0.70 16.52 -9.59
C LEU A 98 -1.75 16.40 -10.71
N HIS A 99 -3.04 16.43 -10.38
CA HIS A 99 -4.15 16.31 -11.32
C HIS A 99 -4.10 15.04 -12.19
N LEU A 100 -3.61 13.95 -11.61
CA LEU A 100 -3.59 12.64 -12.23
C LEU A 100 -4.82 11.85 -11.80
N LYS A 101 -5.33 10.99 -12.69
CA LYS A 101 -6.48 10.16 -12.39
C LYS A 101 -6.06 8.72 -12.13
N ILE A 102 -6.24 8.26 -10.90
CA ILE A 102 -6.06 6.87 -10.51
C ILE A 102 -7.26 6.08 -11.01
N ALA A 103 -7.03 5.03 -11.82
CA ALA A 103 -8.11 4.33 -12.49
C ALA A 103 -8.39 2.94 -11.91
N TYR A 104 -7.38 2.07 -11.83
CA TYR A 104 -7.56 0.69 -11.39
C TYR A 104 -6.29 0.15 -10.73
N ALA A 105 -6.44 -0.99 -10.06
CA ALA A 105 -5.34 -1.74 -9.49
C ALA A 105 -5.56 -3.24 -9.64
N GLU A 106 -4.47 -3.97 -9.83
CA GLU A 106 -4.44 -5.42 -9.64
C GLU A 106 -3.96 -5.73 -8.23
N LYS A 107 -4.65 -6.63 -7.54
CA LYS A 107 -4.34 -6.99 -6.16
C LYS A 107 -4.21 -8.48 -5.99
N GLU A 108 -3.24 -8.88 -5.18
CA GLU A 108 -3.04 -10.28 -4.77
C GLU A 108 -2.90 -10.34 -3.24
N ILE A 109 -3.63 -11.28 -2.63
CA ILE A 109 -3.58 -11.51 -1.19
C ILE A 109 -2.93 -12.86 -0.93
N THR A 110 -1.89 -12.86 -0.11
CA THR A 110 -1.19 -14.07 0.32
C THR A 110 -0.94 -14.06 1.82
N CYS A 111 -0.70 -15.23 2.40
CA CYS A 111 -0.16 -15.34 3.75
C CYS A 111 1.34 -15.59 3.65
N GLN A 112 2.13 -14.86 4.42
CA GLN A 112 3.57 -14.97 4.42
C GLN A 112 4.12 -15.05 5.83
N ASN A 113 5.27 -15.68 6.00
CA ASN A 113 5.97 -15.67 7.27
C ASN A 113 6.38 -14.23 7.65
N VAL A 114 6.39 -13.97 8.93
CA VAL A 114 6.88 -12.70 9.45
C VAL A 114 8.35 -12.50 9.05
N SER A 115 8.68 -11.28 8.63
CA SER A 115 10.06 -10.87 8.31
C SER A 115 10.75 -10.22 9.52
N GLY A 116 12.08 -10.04 9.43
CA GLY A 116 12.81 -9.28 10.44
C GLY A 116 12.32 -7.85 10.58
N LEU A 117 11.94 -7.20 9.48
CA LEU A 117 11.40 -5.84 9.52
C LEU A 117 10.02 -5.81 10.17
N ASP A 118 9.13 -6.76 9.84
CA ASP A 118 7.83 -6.86 10.51
C ASP A 118 7.99 -6.93 12.04
N THR A 119 8.87 -7.80 12.51
CA THR A 119 9.14 -7.97 13.94
C THR A 119 9.69 -6.69 14.57
N LYS A 120 10.49 -5.93 13.83
CA LYS A 120 11.12 -4.70 14.32
C LYS A 120 10.12 -3.54 14.43
N VAL A 121 9.18 -3.42 13.48
CA VAL A 121 8.34 -2.22 13.36
C VAL A 121 6.88 -2.42 13.73
N LEU A 122 6.40 -3.68 13.77
CA LEU A 122 5.03 -4.03 14.11
C LEU A 122 4.93 -4.68 15.50
N ASP A 123 3.80 -4.48 16.14
CA ASP A 123 3.44 -5.16 17.40
C ASP A 123 2.92 -6.56 17.07
N MET A 124 3.82 -7.47 16.67
CA MET A 124 3.44 -8.80 16.17
C MET A 124 2.87 -9.73 17.24
N LYS A 125 3.15 -9.50 18.52
CA LYS A 125 2.69 -10.36 19.61
C LYS A 125 3.11 -11.82 19.35
N GLN A 126 2.18 -12.76 19.47
CA GLN A 126 2.39 -14.19 19.20
C GLN A 126 2.28 -14.58 17.70
N TYR A 127 1.96 -13.62 16.83
CA TYR A 127 1.75 -13.93 15.41
C TYR A 127 3.07 -14.10 14.67
N ASP A 128 3.20 -15.17 13.94
CA ASP A 128 4.38 -15.53 13.15
C ASP A 128 4.15 -15.43 11.63
N MET A 129 2.96 -15.00 11.25
CA MET A 129 2.56 -14.77 9.86
C MET A 129 1.92 -13.40 9.70
N VAL A 130 1.94 -12.91 8.47
CA VAL A 130 1.22 -11.68 8.04
C VAL A 130 0.30 -12.01 6.88
N VAL A 131 -0.79 -11.26 6.76
CA VAL A 131 -1.57 -11.21 5.54
C VAL A 131 -0.95 -10.12 4.66
N ASN A 132 -0.48 -10.51 3.49
CA ASN A 132 0.21 -9.63 2.56
C ASN A 132 -0.70 -9.29 1.39
N VAL A 133 -0.91 -8.00 1.16
CA VAL A 133 -1.65 -7.49 0.00
C VAL A 133 -0.66 -6.78 -0.91
N GLU A 134 -0.39 -7.37 -2.05
CA GLU A 134 0.35 -6.71 -3.12
C GLU A 134 -0.62 -6.05 -4.08
N SER A 135 -0.29 -4.86 -4.55
CA SER A 135 -1.06 -4.20 -5.59
C SER A 135 -0.20 -3.41 -6.56
N CYS A 136 -0.60 -3.43 -7.82
CA CYS A 136 -0.09 -2.55 -8.87
C CYS A 136 -1.20 -1.60 -9.27
N SER A 137 -0.96 -0.30 -9.17
CA SER A 137 -1.94 0.74 -9.43
C SER A 137 -1.61 1.50 -10.72
N TYR A 138 -2.65 1.82 -11.47
CA TYR A 138 -2.57 2.39 -12.81
C TYR A 138 -3.36 3.69 -12.90
N LEU A 139 -2.83 4.61 -13.69
CA LEU A 139 -3.55 5.81 -14.10
C LEU A 139 -4.56 5.49 -15.22
N ASP A 140 -5.41 6.45 -15.54
CA ASP A 140 -6.44 6.29 -16.60
C ASP A 140 -5.86 6.15 -18.02
N ASP A 141 -4.60 6.52 -18.22
CA ASP A 141 -3.85 6.28 -19.47
C ASP A 141 -3.09 4.94 -19.49
N ALA A 142 -3.39 4.05 -18.53
CA ALA A 142 -2.80 2.73 -18.36
C ALA A 142 -1.33 2.70 -17.92
N ARG A 143 -0.71 3.84 -17.56
CA ARG A 143 0.62 3.84 -16.95
C ARG A 143 0.54 3.30 -15.53
N ILE A 144 1.44 2.36 -15.19
CA ILE A 144 1.66 1.97 -13.81
C ILE A 144 2.41 3.09 -13.09
N PHE A 145 1.95 3.47 -11.91
CA PHE A 145 2.63 4.52 -11.13
C PHE A 145 3.05 4.05 -9.74
N GLN A 146 2.47 2.96 -9.25
CA GLN A 146 2.69 2.48 -7.88
C GLN A 146 2.64 0.96 -7.81
N TYR A 147 3.59 0.39 -7.07
CA TYR A 147 3.54 -0.95 -6.51
C TYR A 147 3.46 -0.82 -5.00
N THR A 148 2.54 -1.55 -4.37
CA THR A 148 2.36 -1.56 -2.92
C THR A 148 2.43 -2.98 -2.38
N ASN A 149 3.12 -3.12 -1.26
CA ASN A 149 3.15 -4.31 -0.45
C ASN A 149 2.68 -3.93 0.95
N ALA A 150 1.48 -4.36 1.33
CA ALA A 150 0.90 -4.07 2.63
C ALA A 150 0.87 -5.34 3.48
N ARG A 151 1.62 -5.34 4.57
CA ARG A 151 1.78 -6.48 5.47
C ARG A 151 0.98 -6.23 6.75
N HIS A 152 -0.07 -7.03 6.93
CA HIS A 152 -1.03 -6.88 8.03
C HIS A 152 -0.84 -7.93 9.09
N ARG A 153 -0.86 -7.53 10.36
CA ARG A 153 -1.01 -8.50 11.45
C ARG A 153 -2.35 -9.24 11.28
N PRO A 154 -2.38 -10.59 11.33
CA PRO A 154 -3.52 -11.37 10.85
C PRO A 154 -4.83 -11.12 11.60
N ASP A 155 -4.75 -10.82 12.89
CA ASP A 155 -5.94 -10.58 13.73
C ASP A 155 -6.68 -9.27 13.38
N LYS A 156 -6.02 -8.38 12.61
CA LYS A 156 -6.57 -7.09 12.21
C LYS A 156 -7.08 -7.05 10.77
N PHE A 157 -6.79 -8.08 9.98
CA PHE A 157 -7.23 -8.16 8.59
C PHE A 157 -8.54 -8.92 8.46
N ARG A 158 -9.47 -8.38 7.67
CA ARG A 158 -10.69 -9.06 7.24
C ARG A 158 -11.00 -8.68 5.80
N PHE A 159 -11.29 -9.69 4.99
CA PHE A 159 -11.84 -9.54 3.65
C PHE A 159 -13.29 -10.00 3.63
N LYS A 160 -14.17 -9.19 3.06
CA LYS A 160 -15.58 -9.51 2.89
C LYS A 160 -16.02 -9.08 1.49
N ASP A 161 -16.64 -9.99 0.77
CA ASP A 161 -17.17 -9.71 -0.56
C ASP A 161 -18.60 -10.26 -0.70
N PHE A 162 -19.33 -9.70 -1.65
CA PHE A 162 -20.64 -10.18 -2.04
C PHE A 162 -20.52 -10.94 -3.36
N ALA A 163 -20.64 -12.28 -3.28
CA ALA A 163 -20.48 -13.15 -4.44
C ALA A 163 -21.84 -13.64 -4.97
N ARG A 164 -22.01 -13.58 -6.28
CA ARG A 164 -23.17 -14.16 -6.98
C ARG A 164 -22.78 -15.51 -7.57
N ARG A 165 -23.77 -16.42 -7.61
CA ARG A 165 -23.57 -17.73 -8.23
C ARG A 165 -23.35 -17.57 -9.75
N VAL A 166 -22.20 -18.00 -10.20
CA VAL A 166 -21.84 -18.10 -11.62
C VAL A 166 -21.64 -19.56 -11.98
N LYS A 167 -22.23 -20.04 -13.09
CA LYS A 167 -21.92 -21.35 -13.64
C LYS A 167 -20.75 -21.21 -14.59
N LEU A 168 -19.68 -21.92 -14.30
CA LEU A 168 -18.57 -22.07 -15.24
C LEU A 168 -19.02 -23.02 -16.35
N ALA A 169 -18.72 -22.62 -17.58
CA ALA A 169 -18.99 -23.46 -18.75
C ALA A 169 -18.00 -24.63 -18.82
#